data_955f441c807fc08b8c70357f902b1d97
#
_entry.id   955f441c807fc08b8c70357f902b1d97
#
_cell.length_a   1.000
_cell.length_b   1.000
_cell.length_c   1.000
_cell.angle_alpha   90.00
_cell.angle_beta   90.00
_cell.angle_gamma   90.00
#
_symmetry.space_group_name_H-M   'P 1'
#
loop_
_entity.id
_entity.type
_entity.pdbx_description
1 polymer ?
#
loop_
_entity_poly.entity_id
_entity_poly.type
_entity_poly.pdbx_seq_one_letter_code
_entity_poly.pdbx_strand_id
1 'polypeptide(L)'
;MITRVVKMTFKTESVQGFKEIFYASQKLIRAFDGCNRVDLMRDLNNECVFFTLSFWDSEEDLNAYRQSYLFKNTWSKVKPLFSEKAEAWSLISS
;
A
#
# COMPACT_ATOMS: atom_id res chain seq x y z
N MET A 1 -12.31 -11.85 -6.17
CA MET A 1 -11.13 -10.98 -6.09
C MET A 1 -11.31 -9.93 -5.02
N ILE A 2 -10.27 -9.64 -4.28
CA ILE A 2 -10.28 -8.63 -3.23
C ILE A 2 -9.52 -7.40 -3.70
N THR A 3 -10.10 -6.21 -3.51
CA THR A 3 -9.40 -4.94 -3.72
C THR A 3 -9.04 -4.37 -2.37
N ARG A 4 -7.74 -4.22 -2.12
CA ARG A 4 -7.26 -3.63 -0.87
C ARG A 4 -6.91 -2.16 -1.12
N VAL A 5 -7.55 -1.27 -0.36
CA VAL A 5 -7.32 0.17 -0.46
C VAL A 5 -6.69 0.64 0.85
N VAL A 6 -5.55 1.31 0.76
CA VAL A 6 -4.88 1.88 1.93
C VAL A 6 -4.69 3.37 1.69
N LYS A 7 -5.24 4.19 2.60
CA LYS A 7 -5.08 5.64 2.57
C LYS A 7 -3.96 6.02 3.53
N MET A 8 -3.00 6.79 3.03
CA MET A 8 -1.84 7.25 3.80
C MET A 8 -1.69 8.75 3.65
N THR A 9 -1.46 9.43 4.77
CA THR A 9 -1.20 10.87 4.77
C THR A 9 0.19 11.11 5.33
N PHE A 10 1.03 11.77 4.55
CA PHE A 10 2.44 11.96 4.86
C PHE A 10 2.76 13.40 5.24
N LYS A 11 3.87 13.55 5.97
CA LYS A 11 4.49 14.87 6.13
C LYS A 11 4.98 15.33 4.77
N THR A 12 4.87 16.63 4.49
CA THR A 12 5.27 17.17 3.18
C THR A 12 6.71 16.76 2.81
N GLU A 13 7.64 16.88 3.75
CA GLU A 13 9.05 16.56 3.54
C GLU A 13 9.30 15.05 3.36
N SER A 14 8.34 14.20 3.68
CA SER A 14 8.48 12.74 3.60
C SER A 14 7.90 12.15 2.32
N VAL A 15 7.17 12.92 1.53
CA VAL A 15 6.48 12.42 0.33
C VAL A 15 7.45 11.76 -0.66
N GLN A 16 8.56 12.41 -0.94
CA GLN A 16 9.54 11.85 -1.89
C GLN A 16 10.16 10.55 -1.36
N GLY A 17 10.49 10.52 -0.08
CA GLY A 17 11.02 9.31 0.55
C GLY A 17 10.04 8.15 0.49
N PHE A 18 8.76 8.41 0.71
CA PHE A 18 7.72 7.39 0.58
C PHE A 18 7.67 6.85 -0.86
N LYS A 19 7.66 7.74 -1.85
CA LYS A 19 7.60 7.30 -3.25
C LYS A 19 8.77 6.38 -3.60
N GLU A 20 9.97 6.71 -3.13
CA GLU A 20 11.14 5.88 -3.37
C GLU A 20 10.97 4.48 -2.76
N ILE A 21 10.47 4.41 -1.54
CA ILE A 21 10.20 3.14 -0.87
C ILE A 21 9.16 2.34 -1.65
N PHE A 22 8.06 2.98 -2.04
CA PHE A 22 7.01 2.29 -2.77
C PHE A 22 7.51 1.73 -4.09
N TYR A 23 8.18 2.54 -4.90
CA TYR A 23 8.64 2.09 -6.21
C TYR A 23 9.73 1.03 -6.12
N ALA A 24 10.52 1.05 -5.07
CA ALA A 24 11.49 -0.03 -4.83
C ALA A 24 10.80 -1.35 -4.45
N SER A 25 9.62 -1.29 -3.87
CA SER A 25 8.87 -2.46 -3.38
C SER A 25 7.82 -2.97 -4.36
N GLN A 26 7.38 -2.14 -5.30
CA GLN A 26 6.22 -2.43 -6.15
C GLN A 26 6.31 -3.76 -6.89
N LYS A 27 7.45 -4.05 -7.50
CA LYS A 27 7.64 -5.30 -8.24
C LYS A 27 7.59 -6.52 -7.33
N LEU A 28 8.14 -6.40 -6.12
CA LEU A 28 8.15 -7.48 -5.15
C LEU A 28 6.73 -7.76 -4.65
N ILE A 29 5.96 -6.71 -4.38
CA ILE A 29 4.57 -6.85 -3.96
C ILE A 29 3.76 -7.48 -5.08
N ARG A 30 3.95 -7.00 -6.31
CA ARG A 30 3.25 -7.52 -7.47
C ARG A 30 3.55 -8.99 -7.74
N ALA A 31 4.76 -9.43 -7.43
CA ALA A 31 5.17 -10.82 -7.61
C ALA A 31 4.71 -11.75 -6.48
N PHE A 32 4.12 -11.20 -5.43
CA PHE A 32 3.64 -12.02 -4.32
C PHE A 32 2.46 -12.88 -4.77
N ASP A 33 2.41 -14.13 -4.29
CA ASP A 33 1.36 -15.07 -4.67
C ASP A 33 -0.03 -14.47 -4.45
N GLY A 34 -0.86 -14.53 -5.49
CA GLY A 34 -2.23 -14.01 -5.44
C GLY A 34 -2.37 -12.53 -5.71
N CYS A 35 -1.28 -11.79 -5.84
CA CYS A 35 -1.33 -10.38 -6.17
C CYS A 35 -1.39 -10.21 -7.68
N ASN A 36 -2.43 -9.56 -8.18
CA ASN A 36 -2.62 -9.33 -9.62
C ASN A 36 -2.14 -7.96 -10.07
N ARG A 37 -2.17 -6.99 -9.15
CA ARG A 37 -1.83 -5.61 -9.49
C ARG A 37 -1.64 -4.80 -8.19
N VAL A 38 -0.74 -3.84 -8.23
CA VAL A 38 -0.60 -2.85 -7.16
C VAL A 38 -0.30 -1.50 -7.78
N ASP A 39 -1.13 -0.52 -7.46
CA ASP A 39 -1.04 0.83 -7.99
C ASP A 39 -0.90 1.84 -6.86
N LEU A 40 -0.19 2.92 -7.12
CA LEU A 40 -0.11 4.07 -6.24
C LEU A 40 -0.90 5.22 -6.87
N MET A 41 -1.81 5.80 -6.10
CA MET A 41 -2.60 6.94 -6.53
C MET A 41 -2.40 8.06 -5.52
N ARG A 42 -2.49 9.30 -5.99
CA ARG A 42 -2.43 10.48 -5.12
C ARG A 42 -3.77 11.19 -5.18
N ASP A 43 -4.19 11.76 -4.05
CA ASP A 43 -5.38 12.62 -4.03
C ASP A 43 -5.17 13.80 -4.99
N LEU A 44 -6.19 14.10 -5.79
CA LEU A 44 -6.12 15.16 -6.79
C LEU A 44 -5.80 16.53 -6.16
N ASN A 45 -6.33 16.77 -4.97
CA ASN A 45 -6.29 18.08 -4.34
C ASN A 45 -5.33 18.17 -3.14
N ASN A 46 -4.74 17.06 -2.72
CA ASN A 46 -3.82 17.04 -1.57
C ASN A 46 -2.57 16.24 -1.88
N GLU A 47 -1.46 16.93 -2.00
CA GLU A 47 -0.17 16.35 -2.38
C GLU A 47 0.39 15.36 -1.36
N CYS A 48 -0.11 15.38 -0.15
CA CYS A 48 0.37 14.53 0.94
C CYS A 48 -0.48 13.27 1.14
N VAL A 49 -1.59 13.12 0.41
CA VAL A 49 -2.50 11.99 0.56
C VAL A 49 -2.35 11.02 -0.60
N PHE A 50 -2.02 9.78 -0.25
CA PHE A 50 -1.82 8.72 -1.23
C PHE A 50 -2.68 7.51 -0.91
N PHE A 51 -3.01 6.78 -1.96
CA PHE A 51 -3.75 5.53 -1.85
C PHE A 51 -2.96 4.45 -2.57
N THR A 52 -2.82 3.28 -1.94
CA THR A 52 -2.41 2.10 -2.69
C THR A 52 -3.65 1.27 -2.97
N LEU A 53 -3.76 0.80 -4.21
CA LEU A 53 -4.79 -0.15 -4.60
C LEU A 53 -4.08 -1.43 -5.01
N SER A 54 -4.38 -2.52 -4.32
CA SER A 54 -3.84 -3.82 -4.65
C SER A 54 -4.97 -4.82 -4.85
N PHE A 55 -4.78 -5.74 -5.78
CA PHE A 55 -5.82 -6.67 -6.22
C PHE A 55 -5.35 -8.09 -5.96
N TRP A 56 -6.13 -8.86 -5.21
CA TRP A 56 -5.75 -10.17 -4.70
C TRP A 56 -6.77 -11.23 -5.11
N ASP A 57 -6.29 -12.42 -5.44
CA ASP A 57 -7.16 -13.52 -5.82
C ASP A 57 -8.13 -13.92 -4.70
N SER A 58 -7.65 -13.85 -3.45
CA SER A 58 -8.45 -14.24 -2.28
C SER A 58 -8.01 -13.47 -1.04
N GLU A 59 -8.86 -13.50 -0.01
CA GLU A 59 -8.52 -12.95 1.30
C GLU A 59 -7.34 -13.69 1.92
N GLU A 60 -7.25 -14.99 1.70
CA GLU A 60 -6.12 -15.79 2.21
C GLU A 60 -4.79 -15.29 1.66
N ASP A 61 -4.72 -14.99 0.36
CA ASP A 61 -3.52 -14.46 -0.26
C ASP A 61 -3.15 -13.11 0.30
N LEU A 62 -4.14 -12.23 0.46
CA LEU A 62 -3.92 -10.91 1.08
C LEU A 62 -3.39 -11.05 2.50
N ASN A 63 -3.97 -11.95 3.28
CA ASN A 63 -3.54 -12.17 4.67
C ASN A 63 -2.12 -12.75 4.72
N ALA A 64 -1.78 -13.66 3.81
CA ALA A 64 -0.42 -14.19 3.71
C ALA A 64 0.59 -13.07 3.42
N TYR A 65 0.25 -12.16 2.51
CA TYR A 65 1.08 -11.00 2.22
C TYR A 65 1.25 -10.11 3.46
N ARG A 66 0.17 -9.81 4.17
CA ARG A 66 0.21 -8.95 5.36
C ARG A 66 1.01 -9.54 6.50
N GLN A 67 1.21 -10.85 6.52
CA GLN A 67 2.04 -11.54 7.52
C GLN A 67 3.48 -11.75 7.06
N SER A 68 3.78 -11.39 5.80
CA SER A 68 5.08 -11.65 5.21
C SER A 68 6.15 -10.67 5.72
N TYR A 69 7.40 -11.09 5.59
CA TYR A 69 8.54 -10.21 5.86
C TYR A 69 8.53 -8.99 4.93
N LEU A 70 8.16 -9.19 3.66
CA LEU A 70 8.09 -8.10 2.68
C LEU A 70 7.16 -6.99 3.18
N PHE A 71 5.95 -7.34 3.60
CA PHE A 71 4.99 -6.37 4.10
C PHE A 71 5.50 -5.68 5.36
N LYS A 72 5.95 -6.46 6.34
CA LYS A 72 6.38 -5.93 7.63
C LYS A 72 7.59 -5.01 7.48
N ASN A 73 8.55 -5.39 6.65
CA ASN A 73 9.73 -4.59 6.39
C ASN A 73 9.39 -3.28 5.68
N THR A 74 8.57 -3.35 4.64
CA THR A 74 8.13 -2.16 3.89
C THR A 74 7.33 -1.23 4.80
N TRP A 75 6.37 -1.79 5.55
CA TRP A 75 5.53 -1.00 6.45
C TRP A 75 6.36 -0.30 7.54
N SER A 76 7.37 -0.97 8.08
CA SER A 76 8.24 -0.39 9.10
C SER A 76 9.00 0.85 8.61
N LYS A 77 9.25 0.92 7.30
CA LYS A 77 9.91 2.08 6.69
C LYS A 77 8.94 3.21 6.37
N VAL A 78 7.70 2.87 6.06
CA VAL A 78 6.67 3.84 5.65
C VAL A 78 6.00 4.49 6.85
N LYS A 79 5.71 3.70 7.87
CA LYS A 79 4.96 4.16 9.04
C LYS A 79 5.54 5.42 9.71
N PRO A 80 6.87 5.57 9.91
CA PRO A 80 7.41 6.78 10.51
C PRO A 80 7.21 8.06 9.69
N LEU A 81 6.83 7.92 8.42
CA LEU A 81 6.66 9.06 7.51
C LEU A 81 5.27 9.67 7.56
N PHE A 82 4.33 9.01 8.25
CA PHE A 82 2.95 9.50 8.34
C PHE A 82 2.84 10.77 9.18
N SER A 83 1.95 11.67 8.75
CA SER A 83 1.48 12.77 9.59
C SER A 83 0.16 12.44 10.28
N GLU A 84 -0.58 11.47 9.74
CA GLU A 84 -1.84 11.00 10.29
C GLU A 84 -1.89 9.47 10.22
N LYS A 85 -2.76 8.88 11.02
CA LYS A 85 -2.94 7.44 11.04
C LYS A 85 -3.47 6.93 9.69
N ALA A 86 -2.88 5.85 9.18
CA ALA A 86 -3.34 5.23 7.94
C ALA A 86 -4.68 4.55 8.14
N GLU A 87 -5.47 4.49 7.07
CA GLU A 87 -6.74 3.79 7.04
C GLU A 87 -6.71 2.75 5.93
N ALA A 88 -7.39 1.63 6.11
CA ALA A 88 -7.37 0.55 5.14
C ALA A 88 -8.72 -0.14 5.04
N TRP A 89 -9.05 -0.58 3.83
CA TRP A 89 -10.29 -1.29 3.54
C TRP A 89 -10.02 -2.46 2.60
N SER A 90 -10.76 -3.54 2.80
CA SER A 90 -10.81 -4.65 1.86
C SER A 90 -12.19 -4.66 1.24
N LEU A 91 -12.25 -4.62 -0.08
CA LEU A 91 -13.48 -4.47 -0.84
C LEU A 91 -13.65 -5.64 -1.79
N ILE A 92 -14.90 -6.00 -2.04
CA ILE A 92 -15.25 -6.98 -3.08
C ILE A 92 -16.29 -6.34 -3.98
N SER A 93 -16.39 -6.87 -5.21
CA SER A 93 -17.43 -6.45 -6.14
C SER A 93 -18.79 -6.88 -5.59
N SER A 94 -19.80 -6.01 -5.64
CA SER A 94 -21.13 -6.34 -5.16
C SER A 94 -22.07 -6.76 -6.29
#